data_6a62dd38246dbaf4d4d104f737ec5606
#
_entry.id   6a62dd38246dbaf4d4d104f737ec5606
#
_cell.length_a   1.000
_cell.length_b   1.000
_cell.length_c   1.000
_cell.angle_alpha   90.00
_cell.angle_beta   90.00
_cell.angle_gamma   90.00
#
_symmetry.space_group_name_H-M   'P 1'
#
loop_
_entity.id
_entity.type
_entity.pdbx_description
1 polymer ?
#
loop_
_entity_poly.entity_id
_entity_poly.type
_entity_poly.pdbx_seq_one_letter_code
_entity_poly.pdbx_strand_id
1 'polypeptide(L)'
;MFSHDRRGGLMAGFVSFVSSGPGDPELLTVKAVDRLKKADAILFDDLSAGPILTHAKAGADLVAVGKRAQRSSPKQQAVSRLLLDFAQTGGHIVRLKSGDGGVFGRLEEELVALRSANIAHEIIPGVSSACAAAAAAGIPLTRRLTARRIQFITGHDNNG
;
A
#
# COMPACT_ATOMS: atom_id res chain seq x y z
N MET A 1 -6.38 18.32 15.53
CA MET A 1 -5.76 18.75 16.80
C MET A 1 -4.42 18.03 16.89
N PHE A 2 -3.32 18.73 16.55
CA PHE A 2 -1.98 18.14 16.47
C PHE A 2 -1.44 17.99 17.91
N SER A 3 -1.00 16.77 18.25
CA SER A 3 -0.35 16.50 19.53
C SER A 3 1.09 17.02 19.47
N HIS A 4 1.45 17.99 20.29
CA HIS A 4 2.84 18.47 20.44
C HIS A 4 3.50 17.73 21.61
N ASP A 5 4.67 17.17 21.38
CA ASP A 5 5.55 16.73 22.46
C ASP A 5 6.07 17.97 23.21
N ARG A 6 6.27 17.85 24.52
CA ARG A 6 6.76 18.94 25.40
C ARG A 6 8.14 19.49 25.03
N ARG A 7 8.79 18.97 23.99
CA ARG A 7 10.07 19.42 23.42
C ARG A 7 9.95 20.26 22.16
N GLY A 8 8.74 20.67 21.75
CA GLY A 8 8.54 21.61 20.64
C GLY A 8 8.81 21.07 19.24
N GLY A 9 9.07 19.77 19.07
CA GLY A 9 9.17 19.11 17.77
C GLY A 9 7.83 18.55 17.31
N LEU A 10 7.47 18.74 16.04
CA LEU A 10 6.36 17.98 15.44
C LEU A 10 6.70 16.48 15.58
N MET A 11 5.78 15.71 16.19
CA MET A 11 5.93 14.26 16.21
C MET A 11 5.82 13.75 14.78
N ALA A 12 6.81 12.98 14.35
CA ALA A 12 6.75 12.29 13.06
C ALA A 12 5.48 11.44 13.00
N GLY A 13 4.84 11.42 11.83
CA GLY A 13 3.64 10.64 11.62
C GLY A 13 3.91 9.13 11.63
N PHE A 14 2.84 8.37 11.52
CA PHE A 14 2.86 6.92 11.43
C PHE A 14 2.40 6.48 10.03
N VAL A 15 3.10 5.55 9.41
CA VAL A 15 2.77 5.06 8.07
C VAL A 15 2.25 3.62 8.14
N SER A 16 1.05 3.39 7.60
CA SER A 16 0.53 2.04 7.33
C SER A 16 0.64 1.72 5.84
N PHE A 17 1.47 0.73 5.50
CA PHE A 17 1.41 0.12 4.17
C PHE A 17 0.21 -0.82 4.12
N VAL A 18 -0.81 -0.43 3.37
CA VAL A 18 -2.06 -1.18 3.26
C VAL A 18 -2.14 -1.84 1.89
N SER A 19 -2.26 -3.15 1.88
CA SER A 19 -2.53 -3.92 0.67
C SER A 19 -4.03 -3.89 0.37
N SER A 20 -4.41 -3.42 -0.82
CA SER A 20 -5.82 -3.21 -1.20
C SER A 20 -6.51 -4.44 -1.78
N GLY A 21 -5.78 -5.54 -1.93
CA GLY A 21 -6.33 -6.70 -2.65
C GLY A 21 -6.41 -6.49 -4.17
N PRO A 22 -7.13 -7.33 -4.88
CA PRO A 22 -7.19 -7.35 -6.34
C PRO A 22 -8.15 -6.30 -6.95
N GLY A 23 -8.75 -5.44 -6.14
CA GLY A 23 -9.70 -4.41 -6.58
C GLY A 23 -11.12 -4.58 -6.06
N ASP A 24 -11.47 -5.76 -5.56
CA ASP A 24 -12.75 -6.04 -4.91
C ASP A 24 -12.71 -5.55 -3.44
N PRO A 25 -13.58 -4.60 -3.03
CA PRO A 25 -13.62 -4.11 -1.66
C PRO A 25 -13.92 -5.19 -0.62
N GLU A 26 -14.65 -6.25 -0.98
CA GLU A 26 -14.96 -7.36 -0.07
C GLU A 26 -13.73 -8.22 0.26
N LEU A 27 -12.66 -8.09 -0.53
CA LEU A 27 -11.39 -8.75 -0.29
C LEU A 27 -10.38 -7.91 0.51
N LEU A 28 -10.80 -6.75 1.03
CA LEU A 28 -10.01 -6.01 2.00
C LEU A 28 -9.95 -6.75 3.33
N THR A 29 -8.80 -6.72 3.97
CA THR A 29 -8.73 -7.17 5.36
C THR A 29 -9.44 -6.19 6.28
N VAL A 30 -10.02 -6.67 7.38
CA VAL A 30 -10.65 -5.81 8.41
C VAL A 30 -9.67 -4.74 8.91
N LYS A 31 -8.39 -5.11 9.06
CA LYS A 31 -7.34 -4.18 9.48
C LYS A 31 -7.07 -3.10 8.43
N ALA A 32 -7.10 -3.45 7.14
CA ALA A 32 -6.96 -2.48 6.04
C ALA A 32 -8.07 -1.43 6.08
N VAL A 33 -9.32 -1.86 6.23
CA VAL A 33 -10.49 -0.97 6.36
C VAL A 33 -10.34 -0.04 7.57
N ASP A 34 -9.91 -0.55 8.73
CA ASP A 34 -9.68 0.27 9.93
C ASP A 34 -8.64 1.36 9.69
N ARG A 35 -7.55 1.04 9.01
CA ARG A 35 -6.50 2.01 8.71
C ARG A 35 -6.93 3.07 7.70
N LEU A 36 -7.68 2.69 6.67
CA LEU A 36 -8.27 3.63 5.71
C LEU A 36 -9.20 4.63 6.39
N LYS A 37 -10.05 4.16 7.31
CA LYS A 37 -10.97 5.02 8.09
C LYS A 37 -10.27 5.99 9.04
N LYS A 38 -9.04 5.72 9.44
CA LYS A 38 -8.26 6.54 10.37
C LYS A 38 -7.21 7.42 9.69
N ALA A 39 -6.94 7.20 8.41
CA ALA A 39 -5.90 7.90 7.67
C ALA A 39 -6.17 9.40 7.56
N ASP A 40 -5.15 10.22 7.79
CA ASP A 40 -5.17 11.66 7.52
C ASP A 40 -4.81 11.93 6.05
N ALA A 41 -3.94 11.09 5.47
CA ALA A 41 -3.66 11.09 4.04
C ALA A 41 -3.53 9.65 3.51
N ILE A 42 -3.94 9.43 2.25
CA ILE A 42 -3.83 8.16 1.56
C ILE A 42 -3.08 8.39 0.25
N LEU A 43 -1.86 7.85 0.15
CA LEU A 43 -1.07 7.82 -1.07
C LEU A 43 -1.35 6.49 -1.78
N PHE A 44 -1.89 6.53 -2.99
CA PHE A 44 -2.36 5.34 -3.69
C PHE A 44 -1.90 5.29 -5.15
N ASP A 45 -1.72 4.08 -5.66
CA ASP A 45 -1.52 3.83 -7.08
C ASP A 45 -2.86 3.92 -7.82
N ASP A 46 -2.86 4.34 -9.09
CA ASP A 46 -4.09 4.49 -9.88
C ASP A 46 -4.90 3.19 -9.97
N LEU A 47 -4.23 2.02 -9.92
CA LEU A 47 -4.87 0.71 -9.92
C LEU A 47 -5.65 0.41 -8.62
N SER A 48 -5.33 1.10 -7.53
CA SER A 48 -5.99 0.95 -6.23
C SER A 48 -7.17 1.91 -6.04
N ALA A 49 -7.40 2.81 -7.00
CA ALA A 49 -8.45 3.81 -6.93
C ALA A 49 -9.86 3.18 -7.06
N GLY A 50 -10.88 3.98 -6.83
CA GLY A 50 -12.27 3.57 -6.96
C GLY A 50 -12.89 3.09 -5.64
N PRO A 51 -13.59 1.95 -5.62
CA PRO A 51 -14.39 1.53 -4.45
C PRO A 51 -13.62 1.44 -3.13
N ILE A 52 -12.30 1.16 -3.19
CA ILE A 52 -11.44 1.07 -1.99
C ILE A 52 -11.35 2.41 -1.27
N LEU A 53 -11.25 3.52 -2.00
CA LEU A 53 -11.13 4.85 -1.42
C LEU A 53 -12.41 5.35 -0.74
N THR A 54 -13.55 4.71 -0.96
CA THR A 54 -14.80 5.02 -0.25
C THR A 54 -14.69 4.75 1.26
N HIS A 55 -13.72 3.95 1.68
CA HIS A 55 -13.43 3.71 3.10
C HIS A 55 -12.63 4.83 3.76
N ALA A 56 -12.10 5.78 3.00
CA ALA A 56 -11.39 6.93 3.58
C ALA A 56 -12.32 7.79 4.44
N LYS A 57 -11.81 8.33 5.53
CA LYS A 57 -12.59 9.31 6.31
C LYS A 57 -12.81 10.60 5.53
N ALA A 58 -13.89 11.29 5.80
CA ALA A 58 -14.14 12.62 5.26
C ALA A 58 -12.98 13.58 5.62
N GLY A 59 -12.45 14.29 4.61
CA GLY A 59 -11.35 15.23 4.79
C GLY A 59 -9.95 14.60 4.79
N ALA A 60 -9.81 13.30 4.50
CA ALA A 60 -8.50 12.72 4.24
C ALA A 60 -7.94 13.23 2.90
N ASP A 61 -6.64 13.53 2.87
CA ASP A 61 -5.95 13.88 1.64
C ASP A 61 -5.75 12.63 0.75
N LEU A 62 -6.32 12.65 -0.45
CA LEU A 62 -6.20 11.55 -1.41
C LEU A 62 -5.17 11.91 -2.49
N VAL A 63 -4.02 11.22 -2.50
CA VAL A 63 -2.88 11.52 -3.34
C VAL A 63 -2.55 10.36 -4.27
N ALA A 64 -2.82 10.54 -5.57
CA ALA A 64 -2.45 9.56 -6.58
C ALA A 64 -0.96 9.64 -6.90
N VAL A 65 -0.22 8.53 -6.69
CA VAL A 65 1.22 8.43 -6.94
C VAL A 65 1.57 7.46 -8.09
N GLY A 66 0.57 6.81 -8.67
CA GLY A 66 0.70 5.84 -9.76
C GLY A 66 0.82 6.48 -11.15
N LYS A 67 0.89 5.63 -12.17
CA LYS A 67 0.86 6.04 -13.59
C LYS A 67 -0.55 6.54 -13.92
N ARG A 68 -0.67 7.81 -14.33
CA ARG A 68 -1.84 8.25 -15.09
C ARG A 68 -1.64 7.90 -16.56
N ALA A 69 -2.72 7.50 -17.23
CA ALA A 69 -2.70 7.29 -18.68
C ALA A 69 -1.98 8.47 -19.38
N GLN A 70 -0.98 8.17 -20.21
CA GLN A 70 -0.15 9.13 -20.99
C GLN A 70 0.89 9.95 -20.21
N ARG A 71 1.19 9.68 -18.94
CA ARG A 71 2.33 10.30 -18.25
C ARG A 71 3.36 9.25 -17.85
N SER A 72 4.65 9.61 -17.93
CA SER A 72 5.74 8.78 -17.40
C SER A 72 5.50 8.49 -15.92
N SER A 73 5.73 7.23 -15.51
CA SER A 73 5.67 6.86 -14.10
C SER A 73 6.62 7.73 -13.30
N PRO A 74 6.21 8.29 -12.16
CA PRO A 74 7.15 8.90 -11.25
C PRO A 74 8.24 7.89 -10.92
N LYS A 75 9.49 8.34 -10.87
CA LYS A 75 10.57 7.48 -10.38
C LYS A 75 10.23 7.06 -8.95
N GLN A 76 10.49 5.79 -8.59
CA GLN A 76 10.18 5.27 -7.24
C GLN A 76 10.75 6.17 -6.13
N GLN A 77 11.90 6.78 -6.35
CA GLN A 77 12.49 7.76 -5.44
C GLN A 77 11.59 8.98 -5.16
N ALA A 78 10.83 9.44 -6.16
CA ALA A 78 9.88 10.54 -5.98
C ALA A 78 8.68 10.11 -5.12
N VAL A 79 8.21 8.87 -5.28
CA VAL A 79 7.14 8.31 -4.45
C VAL A 79 7.60 8.16 -3.00
N SER A 80 8.81 7.61 -2.78
CA SER A 80 9.38 7.47 -1.44
C SER A 80 9.60 8.83 -0.77
N ARG A 81 10.06 9.84 -1.52
CA ARG A 81 10.23 11.20 -1.01
C ARG A 81 8.89 11.81 -0.61
N LEU A 82 7.87 11.71 -1.46
CA LEU A 82 6.53 12.22 -1.16
C LEU A 82 5.95 11.56 0.09
N LEU A 83 6.15 10.24 0.25
CA LEU A 83 5.72 9.52 1.45
C LEU A 83 6.40 10.05 2.72
N LEU A 84 7.71 10.36 2.64
CA LEU A 84 8.45 10.97 3.73
C LEU A 84 7.94 12.38 4.05
N ASP A 85 7.71 13.21 3.03
CA ASP A 85 7.20 14.57 3.19
C ASP A 85 5.85 14.55 3.95
N PHE A 86 4.92 13.68 3.54
CA PHE A 86 3.65 13.50 4.25
C PHE A 86 3.84 12.99 5.68
N ALA A 87 4.69 12.00 5.89
CA ALA A 87 4.93 11.45 7.22
C ALA A 87 5.57 12.47 8.18
N GLN A 88 6.36 13.40 7.67
CA GLN A 88 6.96 14.47 8.48
C GLN A 88 5.96 15.55 8.92
N THR A 89 4.83 15.68 8.25
CA THR A 89 3.77 16.61 8.70
C THR A 89 3.03 16.12 9.95
N GLY A 90 3.26 14.88 10.37
CA GLY A 90 2.53 14.23 11.46
C GLY A 90 1.26 13.52 10.99
N GLY A 91 0.57 12.86 11.91
CA GLY A 91 -0.67 12.15 11.62
C GLY A 91 -0.47 10.71 11.12
N HIS A 92 -1.55 10.11 10.65
CA HIS A 92 -1.57 8.74 10.16
C HIS A 92 -1.65 8.71 8.63
N ILE A 93 -0.62 8.24 7.99
CA ILE A 93 -0.50 8.15 6.54
C ILE A 93 -0.72 6.70 6.11
N VAL A 94 -1.59 6.50 5.14
CA VAL A 94 -1.75 5.20 4.48
C VAL A 94 -1.05 5.23 3.12
N ARG A 95 -0.14 4.30 2.90
CA ARG A 95 0.39 3.96 1.58
C ARG A 95 -0.38 2.75 1.05
N LEU A 96 -1.33 2.98 0.15
CA LEU A 96 -2.20 1.96 -0.42
C LEU A 96 -1.53 1.33 -1.64
N LYS A 97 -1.38 0.01 -1.64
CA LYS A 97 -0.72 -0.78 -2.69
C LYS A 97 -1.67 -1.86 -3.20
N SER A 98 -1.71 -2.07 -4.52
CA SER A 98 -2.56 -3.09 -5.14
C SER A 98 -2.14 -4.51 -4.78
N GLY A 99 -3.06 -5.43 -4.74
CA GLY A 99 -2.83 -6.83 -4.41
C GLY A 99 -2.30 -7.01 -2.99
N ASP A 100 -1.19 -7.73 -2.85
CA ASP A 100 -0.35 -7.73 -1.66
C ASP A 100 0.90 -6.91 -1.94
N GLY A 101 1.13 -5.86 -1.17
CA GLY A 101 2.24 -4.92 -1.37
C GLY A 101 3.63 -5.55 -1.25
N GLY A 102 3.73 -6.71 -0.59
CA GLY A 102 4.97 -7.50 -0.48
C GLY A 102 5.27 -8.35 -1.73
N VAL A 103 4.31 -8.49 -2.66
CA VAL A 103 4.47 -9.28 -3.88
C VAL A 103 4.61 -8.36 -5.09
N PHE A 104 5.83 -8.20 -5.61
CA PHE A 104 6.19 -7.33 -6.75
C PHE A 104 5.78 -5.85 -6.59
N GLY A 105 5.50 -5.41 -5.36
CA GLY A 105 5.00 -4.06 -5.05
C GLY A 105 6.08 -3.03 -4.73
N ARG A 106 7.38 -3.33 -4.90
CA ARG A 106 8.53 -2.45 -4.58
C ARG A 106 8.48 -1.90 -3.13
N LEU A 107 7.87 -2.67 -2.22
CA LEU A 107 7.70 -2.26 -0.81
C LEU A 107 9.03 -2.01 -0.11
N GLU A 108 10.07 -2.80 -0.44
CA GLU A 108 11.38 -2.69 0.20
C GLU A 108 12.00 -1.29 0.05
N GLU A 109 11.87 -0.68 -1.14
CA GLU A 109 12.43 0.65 -1.40
C GLU A 109 11.78 1.74 -0.52
N GLU A 110 10.46 1.64 -0.33
CA GLU A 110 9.69 2.55 0.53
C GLU A 110 10.00 2.32 2.01
N LEU A 111 10.17 1.05 2.43
CA LEU A 111 10.56 0.69 3.80
C LEU A 111 11.96 1.21 4.16
N VAL A 112 12.92 1.08 3.24
CA VAL A 112 14.28 1.60 3.45
C VAL A 112 14.25 3.10 3.68
N ALA A 113 13.46 3.85 2.91
CA ALA A 113 13.32 5.29 3.07
C ALA A 113 12.75 5.67 4.45
N LEU A 114 11.67 5.01 4.89
CA LEU A 114 11.06 5.27 6.21
C LEU A 114 12.00 4.91 7.37
N ARG A 115 12.68 3.76 7.27
CA ARG A 115 13.65 3.31 8.30
C ARG A 115 14.81 4.30 8.43
N SER A 116 15.35 4.78 7.31
CA SER A 116 16.44 5.77 7.29
C SER A 116 16.01 7.11 7.91
N ALA A 117 14.72 7.44 7.85
CA ALA A 117 14.14 8.64 8.46
C ALA A 117 13.61 8.41 9.89
N ASN A 118 13.75 7.21 10.45
CA ASN A 118 13.21 6.80 11.77
C ASN A 118 11.69 7.01 11.88
N ILE A 119 10.94 6.80 10.79
CA ILE A 119 9.48 6.90 10.78
C ILE A 119 8.87 5.55 11.15
N ALA A 120 8.01 5.56 12.17
CA ALA A 120 7.29 4.37 12.61
C ALA A 120 6.29 3.92 11.54
N HIS A 121 6.24 2.61 11.29
CA HIS A 121 5.38 2.05 10.24
C HIS A 121 4.91 0.64 10.57
N GLU A 122 3.87 0.20 9.87
CA GLU A 122 3.40 -1.18 9.86
C GLU A 122 3.11 -1.63 8.42
N ILE A 123 3.05 -2.96 8.23
CA ILE A 123 2.66 -3.58 6.95
C ILE A 123 1.40 -4.40 7.18
N ILE A 124 0.38 -4.16 6.36
CA ILE A 124 -0.88 -4.89 6.39
C ILE A 124 -0.98 -5.70 5.10
N PRO A 125 -0.93 -7.02 5.19
CA PRO A 125 -1.03 -7.89 4.02
C PRO A 125 -2.41 -7.81 3.39
N GLY A 126 -2.51 -8.25 2.13
CA GLY A 126 -3.77 -8.32 1.41
C GLY A 126 -3.87 -9.57 0.56
N VAL A 127 -5.01 -9.71 -0.12
CA VAL A 127 -5.23 -10.81 -1.05
C VAL A 127 -4.47 -10.53 -2.35
N SER A 128 -3.47 -11.36 -2.66
CA SER A 128 -2.76 -11.30 -3.95
C SER A 128 -3.72 -11.60 -5.10
N SER A 129 -3.56 -10.90 -6.24
CA SER A 129 -4.32 -11.17 -7.47
C SER A 129 -4.21 -12.62 -7.93
N ALA A 130 -3.06 -13.28 -7.71
CA ALA A 130 -2.88 -14.68 -8.03
C ALA A 130 -3.78 -15.60 -7.18
N CYS A 131 -3.91 -15.34 -5.89
CA CYS A 131 -4.82 -16.07 -5.01
C CYS A 131 -6.29 -15.80 -5.36
N ALA A 132 -6.63 -14.55 -5.63
CA ALA A 132 -7.99 -14.17 -6.00
C ALA A 132 -8.41 -14.78 -7.35
N ALA A 133 -7.54 -14.75 -8.35
CA ALA A 133 -7.80 -15.36 -9.65
C ALA A 133 -8.00 -16.88 -9.55
N ALA A 134 -7.17 -17.57 -8.78
CA ALA A 134 -7.33 -19.00 -8.54
C ALA A 134 -8.65 -19.33 -7.84
N ALA A 135 -9.04 -18.54 -6.83
CA ALA A 135 -10.32 -18.69 -6.13
C ALA A 135 -11.51 -18.46 -7.07
N ALA A 136 -11.47 -17.39 -7.87
CA ALA A 136 -12.53 -17.09 -8.87
C ALA A 136 -12.67 -18.18 -9.93
N ALA A 137 -11.56 -18.83 -10.30
CA ALA A 137 -11.56 -19.97 -11.22
C ALA A 137 -11.94 -21.31 -10.56
N GLY A 138 -12.11 -21.35 -9.24
CA GLY A 138 -12.37 -22.58 -8.51
C GLY A 138 -11.17 -23.53 -8.47
N ILE A 139 -9.94 -23.00 -8.65
CA ILE A 139 -8.71 -23.80 -8.73
C ILE A 139 -7.93 -23.67 -7.43
N PRO A 140 -7.75 -24.73 -6.63
CA PRO A 140 -6.84 -24.71 -5.50
C PRO A 140 -5.38 -24.64 -5.99
N LEU A 141 -4.60 -23.70 -5.45
CA LEU A 141 -3.18 -23.53 -5.82
C LEU A 141 -2.28 -24.68 -5.38
N THR A 142 -2.72 -25.47 -4.41
CA THR A 142 -1.99 -26.64 -3.92
C THR A 142 -2.88 -27.87 -3.92
N ARG A 143 -2.27 -29.05 -4.07
CA ARG A 143 -2.97 -30.33 -3.98
C ARG A 143 -2.11 -31.33 -3.24
N ARG A 144 -2.70 -32.00 -2.25
CA ARG A 144 -2.00 -33.05 -1.49
C ARG A 144 -1.44 -34.09 -2.45
N LEU A 145 -0.21 -34.48 -2.24
CA LEU A 145 0.56 -35.48 -2.98
C LEU A 145 1.01 -35.05 -4.41
N THR A 146 0.37 -34.05 -5.04
CA THR A 146 0.66 -33.68 -6.44
C THR A 146 1.21 -32.29 -6.61
N ALA A 147 0.73 -31.28 -5.87
CA ALA A 147 1.15 -29.89 -6.00
C ALA A 147 1.55 -29.31 -4.63
N ARG A 148 2.85 -29.38 -4.33
CA ARG A 148 3.40 -28.96 -3.03
C ARG A 148 4.16 -27.63 -3.10
N ARG A 149 4.26 -27.02 -4.27
CA ARG A 149 5.01 -25.78 -4.49
C ARG A 149 4.15 -24.79 -5.26
N ILE A 150 4.26 -23.53 -4.88
CA ILE A 150 3.71 -22.39 -5.61
C ILE A 150 4.89 -21.49 -5.91
N GLN A 151 4.96 -20.95 -7.11
CA GLN A 151 5.96 -19.98 -7.52
C GLN A 151 5.25 -18.81 -8.19
N PHE A 152 5.51 -17.59 -7.71
CA PHE A 152 5.09 -16.36 -8.34
C PHE A 152 6.23 -15.80 -9.17
N ILE A 153 5.99 -15.54 -10.44
CA ILE A 153 6.98 -15.03 -11.39
C ILE A 153 6.38 -13.80 -12.04
N THR A 154 7.15 -12.70 -12.10
CA THR A 154 6.80 -11.55 -12.91
C THR A 154 7.41 -11.66 -14.29
N GLY A 155 6.69 -11.26 -15.33
CA GLY A 155 7.20 -11.14 -16.69
C GLY A 155 7.93 -9.82 -16.96
N HIS A 156 7.98 -8.90 -15.98
CA HIS A 156 8.68 -7.63 -16.12
C HIS A 156 10.14 -7.80 -15.67
N ASP A 157 11.07 -7.41 -16.52
CA ASP A 157 12.48 -7.28 -16.20
C ASP A 157 12.88 -5.80 -16.00
N ASN A 158 14.18 -5.54 -15.82
CA ASN A 158 14.70 -4.18 -15.65
C ASN A 158 14.65 -3.33 -16.93
N ASN A 159 14.21 -3.88 -18.04
CA ASN A 159 14.17 -3.20 -19.35
C ASN A 159 12.75 -2.86 -19.82
N GLY A 160 11.70 -3.17 -19.03
CA GLY A 160 10.30 -2.76 -19.29
C GLY A 160 9.29 -3.84 -19.18
#